data_7e7264695b79ad15fd06c258b34244e4
#
_entry.id   7e7264695b79ad15fd06c258b34244e4
#
_cell.length_a   1.000
_cell.length_b   1.000
_cell.length_c   1.000
_cell.angle_alpha   90.00
_cell.angle_beta   90.00
_cell.angle_gamma   90.00
#
_symmetry.space_group_name_H-M   'P 1'
#
loop_
_entity.id
_entity.type
_entity.pdbx_description
1 polymer ?
#
loop_
_entity_poly.entity_id
_entity_poly.type
_entity_poly.pdbx_seq_one_letter_code
_entity_poly.pdbx_strand_id
1 'polypeptide(L)'
;GLALATAVVLAVATATQKRMLRRVTPELVMFAQTVVAAAFLLPAAAILPGPTLRTEWAALAALGFGLTTVPFLLFLSGLRRVRADRVGVVTYVEPVSAVLVAAVFLHEPLTGATVLGGAAVVAGGVLVARLSPMPVLEAPAVDLSQG
;
A
#
# COMPACT_ATOMS: atom_id res chain seq x y z
N GLY A 1 -1.41 18.18 -10.58
CA GLY A 1 -2.33 18.38 -9.44
C GLY A 1 -2.85 17.07 -8.84
N LEU A 2 -3.47 16.20 -9.64
CA LEU A 2 -4.13 14.97 -9.16
C LEU A 2 -3.15 14.01 -8.46
N ALA A 3 -1.99 13.76 -9.04
CA ALA A 3 -0.98 12.86 -8.47
C ALA A 3 -0.51 13.32 -7.07
N LEU A 4 -0.35 14.61 -6.88
CA LEU A 4 0.05 15.17 -5.59
C LEU A 4 -1.06 15.01 -4.55
N ALA A 5 -2.30 15.27 -4.94
CA ALA A 5 -3.46 15.05 -4.06
C ALA A 5 -3.57 13.59 -3.65
N THR A 6 -3.43 12.66 -4.58
CA THR A 6 -3.44 11.21 -4.31
C THR A 6 -2.31 10.81 -3.35
N ALA A 7 -1.10 11.36 -3.54
CA ALA A 7 0.03 11.08 -2.65
C ALA A 7 -0.24 11.55 -1.21
N VAL A 8 -0.83 12.73 -1.04
CA VAL A 8 -1.21 13.25 0.29
C VAL A 8 -2.28 12.37 0.94
N VAL A 9 -3.33 12.01 0.19
CA VAL A 9 -4.40 11.13 0.68
C VAL A 9 -3.82 9.78 1.10
N LEU A 10 -2.94 9.19 0.30
CA LEU A 10 -2.31 7.91 0.60
C LEU A 10 -1.42 7.98 1.86
N ALA A 11 -0.66 9.06 2.02
CA ALA A 11 0.16 9.27 3.21
C ALA A 11 -0.69 9.38 4.48
N VAL A 12 -1.76 10.17 4.42
CA VAL A 12 -2.72 10.31 5.55
C VAL A 12 -3.39 8.97 5.86
N ALA A 13 -3.83 8.24 4.83
CA ALA A 13 -4.44 6.93 4.99
C ALA A 13 -3.49 5.94 5.67
N THR A 14 -2.23 5.84 5.20
CA THR A 14 -1.21 4.96 5.78
C THR A 14 -0.91 5.32 7.23
N ALA A 15 -0.77 6.60 7.55
CA ALA A 15 -0.55 7.06 8.92
C ALA A 15 -1.74 6.73 9.84
N THR A 16 -2.96 6.88 9.34
CA THR A 16 -4.19 6.54 10.06
C THR A 16 -4.30 5.04 10.28
N GLN A 17 -4.07 4.23 9.25
CA GLN A 17 -4.03 2.77 9.35
C GLN A 17 -3.00 2.31 10.39
N LYS A 18 -1.80 2.90 10.39
CA LYS A 18 -0.77 2.59 11.39
C LYS A 18 -1.23 2.86 12.82
N ARG A 19 -1.96 3.95 13.05
CA ARG A 19 -2.53 4.26 14.37
C ARG A 19 -3.63 3.26 14.76
N MET A 20 -4.49 2.90 13.84
CA MET A 20 -5.56 1.92 14.06
C MET A 20 -4.99 0.53 14.41
N LEU A 21 -3.96 0.07 13.68
CA LEU A 21 -3.31 -1.22 13.88
C LEU A 21 -2.61 -1.38 15.24
N ARG A 22 -2.48 -0.30 16.02
CA ARG A 22 -2.05 -0.39 17.43
C ARG A 22 -3.16 -0.90 18.36
N ARG A 23 -4.42 -0.79 17.95
CA ARG A 23 -5.59 -1.10 18.79
C ARG A 23 -6.46 -2.23 18.24
N VAL A 24 -6.39 -2.48 16.93
CA VAL A 24 -7.21 -3.45 16.24
C VAL A 24 -6.38 -4.36 15.34
N THR A 25 -6.93 -5.50 14.96
CA THR A 25 -6.24 -6.45 14.09
C THR A 25 -6.28 -6.01 12.62
N PRO A 26 -5.32 -6.46 11.78
CA PRO A 26 -5.33 -6.18 10.35
C PRO A 26 -6.62 -6.58 9.65
N GLU A 27 -7.19 -7.73 10.05
CA GLU A 27 -8.42 -8.27 9.49
C GLU A 27 -9.62 -7.34 9.73
N LEU A 28 -9.71 -6.76 10.94
CA LEU A 28 -10.78 -5.83 11.28
C LEU A 28 -10.64 -4.51 10.51
N VAL A 29 -9.42 -4.02 10.33
CA VAL A 29 -9.15 -2.83 9.50
C VAL A 29 -9.56 -3.09 8.06
N MET A 30 -9.15 -4.23 7.50
CA MET A 30 -9.50 -4.65 6.15
C MET A 30 -11.02 -4.77 5.98
N PHE A 31 -11.69 -5.46 6.89
CA PHE A 31 -13.14 -5.62 6.87
C PHE A 31 -13.87 -4.28 6.88
N ALA A 32 -13.51 -3.39 7.80
CA ALA A 32 -14.13 -2.06 7.90
C ALA A 32 -13.94 -1.24 6.62
N GLN A 33 -12.73 -1.25 6.04
CA GLN A 33 -12.44 -0.55 4.78
C GLN A 33 -13.23 -1.12 3.62
N THR A 34 -13.33 -2.45 3.53
CA THR A 34 -14.10 -3.11 2.47
C THR A 34 -15.59 -2.79 2.56
N VAL A 35 -16.16 -2.80 3.77
CA VAL A 35 -17.56 -2.44 3.99
C VAL A 35 -17.83 -0.99 3.59
N VAL A 36 -16.96 -0.06 4.01
CA VAL A 36 -17.08 1.36 3.64
C VAL A 36 -16.96 1.54 2.12
N ALA A 37 -15.95 0.92 1.50
CA ALA A 37 -15.77 0.99 0.05
C ALA A 37 -16.98 0.41 -0.71
N ALA A 38 -17.50 -0.73 -0.27
CA ALA A 38 -18.69 -1.33 -0.84
C ALA A 38 -19.90 -0.40 -0.73
N ALA A 39 -20.12 0.22 0.43
CA ALA A 39 -21.22 1.15 0.63
C ALA A 39 -21.15 2.38 -0.30
N PHE A 40 -19.93 2.90 -0.56
CA PHE A 40 -19.72 4.01 -1.49
C PHE A 40 -19.88 3.59 -2.95
N LEU A 41 -19.53 2.34 -3.30
CA LEU A 41 -19.59 1.85 -4.68
C LEU A 41 -20.96 1.26 -5.07
N LEU A 42 -21.77 0.87 -4.08
CA LEU A 42 -23.09 0.28 -4.32
C LEU A 42 -24.00 1.12 -5.24
N PRO A 43 -24.10 2.46 -5.09
CA PRO A 43 -24.89 3.28 -5.99
C PRO A 43 -24.39 3.24 -7.45
N ALA A 44 -23.08 3.25 -7.63
CA ALA A 44 -22.47 3.14 -8.95
C ALA A 44 -22.70 1.74 -9.58
N ALA A 45 -22.58 0.69 -8.77
CA ALA A 45 -22.85 -0.68 -9.21
C ALA A 45 -24.31 -0.92 -9.61
N ALA A 46 -25.26 -0.17 -9.03
CA ALA A 46 -26.67 -0.26 -9.39
C ALA A 46 -27.01 0.38 -10.75
N ILE A 47 -26.13 1.28 -11.24
CA ILE A 47 -26.36 2.03 -12.50
C ILE A 47 -25.52 1.45 -13.65
N LEU A 48 -24.38 0.85 -13.33
CA LEU A 48 -23.48 0.27 -14.32
C LEU A 48 -23.90 -1.16 -14.68
N PRO A 49 -23.74 -1.57 -15.95
CA PRO A 49 -23.99 -2.96 -16.33
C PRO A 49 -23.04 -3.89 -15.59
N GLY A 50 -23.61 -4.87 -14.90
CA GLY A 50 -22.85 -5.87 -14.16
C GLY A 50 -22.26 -6.95 -15.08
N PRO A 51 -21.40 -7.82 -14.53
CA PRO A 51 -20.83 -8.95 -15.24
C PRO A 51 -21.94 -9.91 -15.72
N THR A 52 -21.86 -10.33 -16.96
CA THR A 52 -22.86 -11.21 -17.60
C THR A 52 -22.38 -12.66 -17.69
N LEU A 53 -21.08 -12.86 -17.80
CA LEU A 53 -20.47 -14.17 -17.97
C LEU A 53 -19.95 -14.74 -16.64
N ARG A 54 -20.01 -16.07 -16.48
CA ARG A 54 -19.43 -16.76 -15.32
C ARG A 54 -17.92 -16.49 -15.17
N THR A 55 -17.21 -16.37 -16.28
CA THR A 55 -15.78 -16.07 -16.31
C THR A 55 -15.46 -14.68 -15.78
N GLU A 56 -16.33 -13.70 -16.00
CA GLU A 56 -16.18 -12.34 -15.46
C GLU A 56 -16.35 -12.33 -13.95
N TRP A 57 -17.30 -13.06 -13.40
CA TRP A 57 -17.45 -13.22 -11.95
C TRP A 57 -16.26 -13.94 -11.32
N ALA A 58 -15.73 -14.98 -11.99
CA ALA A 58 -14.53 -15.67 -11.51
C ALA A 58 -13.31 -14.76 -11.55
N ALA A 59 -13.15 -13.95 -12.60
CA ALA A 59 -12.09 -12.95 -12.68
C ALA A 59 -12.21 -11.89 -11.58
N LEU A 60 -13.41 -11.37 -11.32
CA LEU A 60 -13.66 -10.41 -10.24
C LEU A 60 -13.35 -11.02 -8.86
N ALA A 61 -13.73 -12.27 -8.63
CA ALA A 61 -13.42 -12.97 -7.40
C ALA A 61 -11.90 -13.16 -7.23
N ALA A 62 -11.19 -13.56 -8.29
CA ALA A 62 -9.74 -13.70 -8.28
C ALA A 62 -9.04 -12.35 -8.01
N LEU A 63 -9.50 -11.26 -8.64
CA LEU A 63 -9.00 -9.91 -8.38
C LEU A 63 -9.27 -9.46 -6.94
N GLY A 64 -10.50 -9.63 -6.46
CA GLY A 64 -10.90 -9.18 -5.13
C GLY A 64 -10.21 -9.97 -4.01
N PHE A 65 -10.25 -11.31 -4.07
CA PHE A 65 -9.63 -12.13 -3.03
C PHE A 65 -8.13 -12.33 -3.22
N GLY A 66 -7.72 -12.76 -4.42
CA GLY A 66 -6.34 -13.14 -4.68
C GLY A 66 -5.39 -11.94 -4.77
N LEU A 67 -5.74 -10.96 -5.61
CA LEU A 67 -4.85 -9.85 -5.94
C LEU A 67 -5.10 -8.59 -5.11
N THR A 68 -6.20 -8.50 -4.37
CA THR A 68 -6.49 -7.35 -3.51
C THR A 68 -6.46 -7.72 -2.03
N THR A 69 -7.30 -8.66 -1.60
CA THR A 69 -7.45 -8.97 -0.15
C THR A 69 -6.19 -9.56 0.44
N VAL A 70 -5.60 -10.57 -0.19
CA VAL A 70 -4.41 -11.27 0.34
C VAL A 70 -3.20 -10.34 0.41
N PRO A 71 -2.78 -9.62 -0.66
CA PRO A 71 -1.66 -8.69 -0.59
C PRO A 71 -1.89 -7.55 0.41
N PHE A 72 -3.12 -7.06 0.51
CA PHE A 72 -3.43 -5.97 1.42
C PHE A 72 -3.39 -6.41 2.90
N LEU A 73 -3.84 -7.61 3.22
CA LEU A 73 -3.69 -8.19 4.56
C LEU A 73 -2.21 -8.41 4.92
N LEU A 74 -1.40 -8.87 3.97
CA LEU A 74 0.04 -8.99 4.16
C LEU A 74 0.69 -7.62 4.39
N PHE A 75 0.29 -6.60 3.63
CA PHE A 75 0.73 -5.23 3.82
C PHE A 75 0.36 -4.69 5.21
N LEU A 76 -0.89 -4.82 5.64
CA LEU A 76 -1.35 -4.37 6.96
C LEU A 76 -0.64 -5.13 8.09
N SER A 77 -0.40 -6.42 7.93
CA SER A 77 0.34 -7.25 8.89
C SER A 77 1.79 -6.81 9.00
N GLY A 78 2.43 -6.47 7.88
CA GLY A 78 3.74 -5.86 7.82
C GLY A 78 3.74 -4.47 8.45
N LEU A 79 2.80 -3.61 8.10
CA LEU A 79 2.65 -2.26 8.62
C LEU A 79 2.47 -2.26 10.15
N ARG A 80 1.82 -3.27 10.72
CA ARG A 80 1.68 -3.43 12.17
C ARG A 80 3.04 -3.61 12.86
N ARG A 81 3.97 -4.34 12.21
CA ARG A 81 5.26 -4.77 12.80
C ARG A 81 6.41 -3.79 12.55
N VAL A 82 6.33 -3.01 11.46
CA VAL A 82 7.39 -2.08 11.04
C VAL A 82 6.94 -0.62 11.20
N ARG A 83 7.90 0.29 11.26
CA ARG A 83 7.61 1.74 11.28
C ARG A 83 7.06 2.19 9.93
N ALA A 84 6.13 3.16 9.96
CA ALA A 84 5.45 3.66 8.75
C ALA A 84 6.43 4.28 7.73
N ASP A 85 7.48 4.95 8.21
CA ASP A 85 8.54 5.53 7.38
C ASP A 85 9.28 4.45 6.55
N ARG A 86 9.59 3.30 7.15
CA ARG A 86 10.24 2.18 6.47
C ARG A 86 9.30 1.50 5.47
N VAL A 87 8.02 1.40 5.79
CA VAL A 87 7.03 0.87 4.86
C VAL A 87 6.95 1.75 3.62
N GLY A 88 6.94 3.08 3.80
CA GLY A 88 6.97 4.02 2.68
C GLY A 88 8.14 3.78 1.73
N VAL A 89 9.35 3.52 2.27
CA VAL A 89 10.54 3.23 1.45
C VAL A 89 10.36 1.94 0.62
N VAL A 90 9.84 0.88 1.25
CA VAL A 90 9.60 -0.41 0.56
C VAL A 90 8.53 -0.26 -0.53
N THR A 91 7.53 0.59 -0.32
CA THR A 91 6.47 0.85 -1.30
C THR A 91 7.00 1.50 -2.58
N TYR A 92 8.17 2.17 -2.56
CA TYR A 92 8.78 2.69 -3.79
C TYR A 92 9.28 1.60 -4.75
N VAL A 93 9.38 0.35 -4.32
CA VAL A 93 9.67 -0.78 -5.21
C VAL A 93 8.49 -1.06 -6.15
N GLU A 94 7.25 -0.75 -5.74
CA GLU A 94 6.04 -0.99 -6.51
C GLU A 94 6.05 -0.31 -7.89
N PRO A 95 6.23 1.02 -8.03
CA PRO A 95 6.25 1.66 -9.33
C PRO A 95 7.41 1.20 -10.22
N VAL A 96 8.56 0.86 -9.63
CA VAL A 96 9.69 0.31 -10.38
C VAL A 96 9.34 -1.07 -10.93
N SER A 97 8.78 -1.94 -10.10
CA SER A 97 8.33 -3.27 -10.51
C SER A 97 7.25 -3.20 -11.58
N ALA A 98 6.30 -2.28 -11.46
CA ALA A 98 5.22 -2.09 -12.44
C ALA A 98 5.78 -1.73 -13.82
N VAL A 99 6.73 -0.79 -13.87
CA VAL A 99 7.38 -0.37 -15.13
C VAL A 99 8.18 -1.53 -15.73
N LEU A 100 8.92 -2.29 -14.92
CA LEU A 100 9.68 -3.45 -15.41
C LEU A 100 8.75 -4.54 -15.95
N VAL A 101 7.68 -4.84 -15.26
CA VAL A 101 6.68 -5.82 -15.70
C VAL A 101 6.01 -5.38 -16.99
N ALA A 102 5.63 -4.11 -17.11
CA ALA A 102 5.05 -3.56 -18.34
C ALA A 102 6.02 -3.64 -19.51
N ALA A 103 7.29 -3.31 -19.31
CA ALA A 103 8.29 -3.39 -20.36
C ALA A 103 8.56 -4.83 -20.82
N VAL A 104 8.66 -5.78 -19.87
CA VAL A 104 9.04 -7.17 -20.18
C VAL A 104 7.86 -7.98 -20.71
N PHE A 105 6.68 -7.89 -20.07
CA PHE A 105 5.54 -8.74 -20.40
C PHE A 105 4.57 -8.12 -21.39
N LEU A 106 4.40 -6.78 -21.35
CA LEU A 106 3.50 -6.08 -22.28
C LEU A 106 4.27 -5.47 -23.46
N HIS A 107 5.62 -5.57 -23.47
CA HIS A 107 6.48 -5.00 -24.51
C HIS A 107 6.29 -3.49 -24.69
N GLU A 108 5.93 -2.78 -23.59
CA GLU A 108 5.77 -1.34 -23.63
C GLU A 108 7.13 -0.64 -23.76
N PRO A 109 7.28 0.33 -24.68
CA PRO A 109 8.53 1.04 -24.85
C PRO A 109 8.84 1.91 -23.64
N LEU A 110 10.04 1.76 -23.07
CA LEU A 110 10.55 2.63 -22.02
C LEU A 110 10.85 4.02 -22.61
N THR A 111 9.96 4.98 -22.38
CA THR A 111 10.21 6.35 -22.80
C THR A 111 11.21 7.05 -21.89
N GLY A 112 11.91 8.07 -22.40
CA GLY A 112 12.82 8.89 -21.59
C GLY A 112 12.11 9.50 -20.36
N ALA A 113 10.84 9.89 -20.49
CA ALA A 113 10.03 10.40 -19.38
C ALA A 113 9.78 9.32 -18.31
N THR A 114 9.52 8.08 -18.72
CA THR A 114 9.30 6.93 -17.79
C THR A 114 10.58 6.64 -17.02
N VAL A 115 11.74 6.63 -17.70
CA VAL A 115 13.03 6.37 -17.06
C VAL A 115 13.40 7.49 -16.08
N LEU A 116 13.23 8.75 -16.46
CA LEU A 116 13.51 9.89 -15.58
C LEU A 116 12.56 9.91 -14.38
N GLY A 117 11.27 9.68 -14.59
CA GLY A 117 10.29 9.59 -13.51
C GLY A 117 10.59 8.46 -12.53
N GLY A 118 10.93 7.28 -13.04
CA GLY A 118 11.34 6.12 -12.21
C GLY A 118 12.61 6.41 -11.42
N ALA A 119 13.62 7.01 -12.05
CA ALA A 119 14.85 7.41 -11.39
C ALA A 119 14.60 8.43 -10.26
N ALA A 120 13.74 9.41 -10.51
CA ALA A 120 13.36 10.40 -9.49
C ALA A 120 12.65 9.76 -8.29
N VAL A 121 11.76 8.79 -8.51
CA VAL A 121 11.07 8.03 -7.45
C VAL A 121 12.08 7.25 -6.60
N VAL A 122 12.99 6.52 -7.25
CA VAL A 122 14.03 5.75 -6.56
C VAL A 122 14.96 6.68 -5.75
N ALA A 123 15.42 7.78 -6.37
CA ALA A 123 16.27 8.76 -5.69
C ALA A 123 15.57 9.36 -4.45
N GLY A 124 14.29 9.72 -4.59
CA GLY A 124 13.47 10.19 -3.48
C GLY A 124 13.35 9.17 -2.34
N GLY A 125 13.12 7.89 -2.68
CA GLY A 125 13.06 6.79 -1.73
C GLY A 125 14.37 6.58 -0.98
N VAL A 126 15.50 6.57 -1.69
CA VAL A 126 16.84 6.46 -1.10
C VAL A 126 17.14 7.66 -0.19
N LEU A 127 16.78 8.87 -0.60
CA LEU A 127 16.99 10.08 0.19
C LEU A 127 16.20 10.01 1.51
N VAL A 128 14.93 9.64 1.45
CA VAL A 128 14.09 9.44 2.64
C VAL A 128 14.67 8.36 3.55
N ALA A 129 15.13 7.23 2.97
CA ALA A 129 15.74 6.15 3.74
C ALA A 129 17.01 6.59 4.50
N ARG A 130 17.82 7.46 3.88
CA ARG A 130 19.05 7.98 4.49
C ARG A 130 18.79 9.08 5.53
N LEU A 131 17.78 9.90 5.31
CA LEU A 131 17.45 11.01 6.20
C LEU A 131 16.56 10.59 7.38
N SER A 132 15.94 9.41 7.34
CA SER A 132 15.16 8.89 8.45
C SER A 132 16.10 8.46 9.58
N PRO A 133 16.04 9.10 10.77
CA PRO A 133 16.92 8.78 11.89
C PRO A 133 16.80 7.29 12.25
N MET A 134 17.91 6.60 12.42
CA MET A 134 17.89 5.26 13.01
C MET A 134 17.21 5.37 14.39
N PRO A 135 16.21 4.53 14.71
CA PRO A 135 15.71 4.47 16.06
C PRO A 135 16.91 4.08 16.95
N VAL A 136 17.26 4.94 17.88
CA VAL A 136 18.01 4.49 19.04
C VAL A 136 17.13 3.40 19.65
N LEU A 137 17.61 2.16 19.63
CA LEU A 137 17.03 1.09 20.44
C LEU A 137 17.16 1.61 21.87
N GLU A 138 16.08 2.18 22.42
CA GLU A 138 15.99 2.33 23.86
C GLU A 138 16.16 0.92 24.42
N ALA A 139 17.36 0.66 24.94
CA ALA A 139 17.59 -0.51 25.75
C ALA A 139 16.47 -0.53 26.80
N PRO A 140 15.79 -1.69 27.00
CA PRO A 140 14.81 -1.78 28.06
C PRO A 140 15.45 -1.24 29.33
N ALA A 141 14.81 -0.23 29.91
CA ALA A 141 15.29 0.32 31.19
C ALA A 141 15.41 -0.86 32.15
N VAL A 142 16.64 -1.19 32.52
CA VAL A 142 16.89 -2.21 33.55
C VAL A 142 16.31 -1.61 34.83
N ASP A 143 15.18 -2.18 35.24
CA ASP A 143 14.54 -1.83 36.50
C ASP A 143 15.47 -2.27 37.64
N LEU A 144 16.29 -1.33 38.12
CA LEU A 144 17.21 -1.55 39.25
C LEU A 144 16.49 -1.54 40.62
N SER A 145 15.13 -1.55 40.62
CA SER A 145 14.33 -1.52 41.86
C SER A 145 14.14 -2.90 42.51
N GLN A 146 14.73 -3.98 41.95
CA GLN A 146 14.68 -5.33 42.51
C GLN A 146 16.01 -5.76 43.15
N GLY A 147 16.59 -4.93 43.97
CA GLY A 147 17.74 -5.24 44.80
C GLY A 147 17.46 -5.00 46.28
#